data_7b09a1fcfda0edf2208e10878eb36cf0
#
_entry.id   7b09a1fcfda0edf2208e10878eb36cf0
#
_cell.length_a   1.000
_cell.length_b   1.000
_cell.length_c   1.000
_cell.angle_alpha   90.00
_cell.angle_beta   90.00
_cell.angle_gamma   90.00
#
_symmetry.space_group_name_H-M   'P 1'
#
loop_
_entity.id
_entity.type
_entity.pdbx_description
1 polymer ?
#
loop_
_entity_poly.entity_id
_entity_poly.type
_entity_poly.pdbx_seq_one_letter_code
_entity_poly.pdbx_strand_id
1 'polypeptide(L)'
;MKTKQLTLASLAIASALLLSACDGDNGQDGIDGLPGADGAPGADGSDGTDGSNGADGQDANAALSLKLVGTTPAIADNFDESAAEIVAYHAESKTAFLVNSNSKAVDVVSLDDVTAPVITLTLDVAGDVEGAVAELAAGDLGGVNSVDVYGDHMAVAIEADTKQDTGYIAFYNVDGTYVSAVAAGALPDKVGFSPDGKYAVVANEGEPNDDYSNDPEGSITVIDVSGGFDVATATTADFQAFNAGGSKSLTGPVRISAKAASVAQDLEPEFIAFSEDGATAFATLQENNAVAIVDLASAEVMTVLGIGFKDYGLPGNEIDASNKDGGVNLESWSIFGTYMPDGFDAYEVNGTTYLVTANEGDGREYVSDADDEADCTAQGGFLFDDGDCFHYLDEIRVKDLDASQFTADLVAKLGADFQDQDKLGRLKVITDLGLEDASACATLATTGQPIAFPDETPVAGCVYEDLYSFGSRSFTIWDTSTGRPVFDSGSDFERITAQQLGASFNASNDSNDGDDRSDDKGPEPEAVEIATVDGNTFAFVALERVGGVMVYNISNPQNATYVQYINPRDFTVDDVAVEANLAGPLGPEDVKFITQDGEMYLLVSNEVSGTLSIYSVTLL
;
A
#
# COMPACT_ATOMS: atom_id res chain seq x y z
N MET A 1 -25.39 -5.18 53.88
CA MET A 1 -24.55 -5.79 54.95
C MET A 1 -23.20 -6.14 54.34
N LYS A 2 -22.18 -5.54 54.94
CA LYS A 2 -20.72 -5.83 54.82
C LYS A 2 -19.99 -5.56 53.50
N THR A 3 -19.51 -4.37 53.43
CA THR A 3 -18.28 -3.84 52.80
C THR A 3 -17.04 -4.71 53.06
N LYS A 4 -16.19 -4.86 52.04
CA LYS A 4 -14.73 -5.02 52.25
C LYS A 4 -13.98 -4.16 51.25
N GLN A 5 -13.37 -3.12 51.77
CA GLN A 5 -12.31 -2.33 51.15
C GLN A 5 -11.01 -3.15 51.12
N LEU A 6 -10.24 -3.01 50.04
CA LEU A 6 -8.81 -3.29 50.03
C LEU A 6 -8.06 -2.04 49.64
N THR A 7 -7.15 -1.66 50.52
CA THR A 7 -6.31 -0.45 50.52
C THR A 7 -5.10 -0.63 49.58
N LEU A 8 -4.84 0.37 48.73
CA LEU A 8 -3.55 0.57 48.05
C LEU A 8 -2.53 1.14 49.04
N ALA A 9 -1.33 0.60 49.08
CA ALA A 9 -0.17 1.16 49.71
C ALA A 9 0.73 1.83 48.70
N SER A 10 0.79 3.17 48.75
CA SER A 10 1.73 3.97 47.95
C SER A 10 3.01 4.16 48.75
N LEU A 11 4.18 3.86 48.16
CA LEU A 11 5.50 4.17 48.76
C LEU A 11 6.03 5.44 48.11
N ALA A 12 6.01 6.55 48.87
CA ALA A 12 6.65 7.80 48.49
C ALA A 12 8.01 7.92 49.19
N ILE A 13 9.07 8.16 48.42
CA ILE A 13 10.38 8.54 48.96
C ILE A 13 10.50 10.05 48.82
N ALA A 14 10.54 10.73 49.96
CA ALA A 14 10.77 12.17 50.06
C ALA A 14 12.25 12.44 50.37
N SER A 15 12.92 13.22 49.53
CA SER A 15 14.23 13.81 49.81
C SER A 15 14.00 15.20 50.45
N ALA A 16 14.44 15.38 51.69
CA ALA A 16 14.41 16.65 52.38
C ALA A 16 15.78 17.36 52.29
N LEU A 17 15.77 18.56 51.75
CA LEU A 17 16.84 19.54 51.86
C LEU A 17 16.58 20.35 53.15
N LEU A 18 17.55 20.41 54.04
CA LEU A 18 17.58 21.36 55.18
C LEU A 18 18.74 22.34 54.97
N LEU A 19 18.38 23.60 54.76
CA LEU A 19 19.23 24.76 54.96
C LEU A 19 19.03 25.25 56.39
N SER A 20 20.12 25.41 57.15
CA SER A 20 20.12 26.32 58.27
C SER A 20 21.51 26.93 58.42
N ALA A 21 21.51 28.25 58.31
CA ALA A 21 22.66 29.07 58.66
C ALA A 21 22.62 29.37 60.17
N CYS A 22 23.78 29.35 60.82
CA CYS A 22 24.04 30.06 62.04
C CYS A 22 25.48 30.49 62.12
N ASP A 23 25.71 31.80 62.30
CA ASP A 23 26.98 32.40 62.63
C ASP A 23 27.38 32.01 64.07
N GLY A 24 28.71 31.85 64.31
CA GLY A 24 29.26 31.66 65.64
C GLY A 24 30.79 31.70 65.60
N ASP A 25 31.37 32.49 66.43
CA ASP A 25 32.69 33.10 66.59
C ASP A 25 33.92 32.16 66.58
N ASN A 26 35.05 32.79 66.27
CA ASN A 26 36.44 32.41 66.21
C ASN A 26 36.91 31.40 67.25
N GLY A 27 37.37 30.24 66.80
CA GLY A 27 38.21 29.31 67.59
C GLY A 27 39.60 29.17 66.91
N GLN A 28 40.65 29.10 67.74
CA GLN A 28 42.09 29.07 67.38
C GLN A 28 42.40 27.91 66.46
N ASP A 29 43.37 28.17 65.54
CA ASP A 29 43.92 27.21 64.58
C ASP A 29 44.54 26.02 65.30
N GLY A 30 44.08 24.79 64.91
CA GLY A 30 44.71 23.53 65.30
C GLY A 30 45.84 23.18 64.32
N ILE A 31 46.89 22.54 64.87
CA ILE A 31 48.08 22.11 64.13
C ILE A 31 47.72 21.11 63.04
N ASP A 32 48.24 21.32 61.85
CA ASP A 32 48.06 20.42 60.69
C ASP A 32 48.56 19.00 61.03
N GLY A 33 47.66 18.01 60.78
CA GLY A 33 48.00 16.59 60.87
C GLY A 33 48.88 16.17 59.69
N LEU A 34 49.84 15.24 59.96
CA LEU A 34 50.71 14.67 58.96
C LEU A 34 49.88 14.01 57.81
N PRO A 35 50.32 14.12 56.56
CA PRO A 35 49.68 13.44 55.45
C PRO A 35 49.62 11.91 55.68
N GLY A 36 48.46 11.30 55.41
CA GLY A 36 48.27 9.85 55.43
C GLY A 36 49.14 9.19 54.34
N ALA A 37 49.64 8.00 54.63
CA ALA A 37 50.41 7.20 53.65
C ALA A 37 49.52 6.88 52.45
N ASP A 38 50.10 6.94 51.26
CA ASP A 38 49.44 6.52 50.00
C ASP A 38 48.94 5.08 50.14
N GLY A 39 47.70 4.81 49.70
CA GLY A 39 47.13 3.48 49.64
C GLY A 39 47.89 2.61 48.59
N ALA A 40 48.05 1.34 48.87
CA ALA A 40 48.66 0.40 47.94
C ALA A 40 47.86 0.39 46.59
N PRO A 41 48.55 0.25 45.45
CA PRO A 41 47.85 0.08 44.17
C PRO A 41 46.89 -1.10 44.23
N GLY A 42 45.68 -0.92 43.69
CA GLY A 42 44.71 -2.00 43.52
C GLY A 42 45.30 -3.11 42.62
N ALA A 43 44.99 -4.37 42.91
CA ALA A 43 45.34 -5.46 42.03
C ALA A 43 44.71 -5.26 40.65
N ASP A 44 45.46 -5.54 39.60
CA ASP A 44 44.98 -5.53 38.24
C ASP A 44 43.75 -6.48 38.12
N GLY A 45 42.68 -6.02 37.50
CA GLY A 45 41.50 -6.85 37.19
C GLY A 45 41.93 -8.00 36.27
N SER A 46 41.43 -9.21 36.51
CA SER A 46 41.60 -10.34 35.58
C SER A 46 41.00 -9.97 34.24
N ASP A 47 41.69 -10.26 33.16
CA ASP A 47 41.16 -10.14 31.81
C ASP A 47 39.85 -10.89 31.72
N GLY A 48 38.81 -10.26 31.14
CA GLY A 48 37.56 -10.89 30.84
C GLY A 48 37.79 -12.06 29.87
N THR A 49 37.04 -13.15 30.03
CA THR A 49 37.06 -14.24 29.05
C THR A 49 36.55 -13.67 27.71
N ASP A 50 37.27 -13.98 26.63
CA ASP A 50 36.84 -13.65 25.27
C ASP A 50 35.39 -14.12 25.09
N GLY A 51 34.51 -13.25 24.60
CA GLY A 51 33.16 -13.62 24.21
C GLY A 51 33.23 -14.71 23.13
N SER A 52 32.35 -15.71 23.20
CA SER A 52 32.15 -16.64 22.07
C SER A 52 31.88 -15.82 20.81
N ASN A 53 32.49 -16.20 19.69
CA ASN A 53 32.13 -15.67 18.39
C ASN A 53 30.59 -15.77 18.26
N GLY A 54 29.96 -14.68 17.90
CA GLY A 54 28.56 -14.70 17.47
C GLY A 54 28.44 -15.72 16.32
N ALA A 55 27.27 -16.35 16.17
CA ALA A 55 26.98 -17.11 14.95
C ALA A 55 27.29 -16.20 13.76
N ASP A 56 27.93 -16.77 12.73
CA ASP A 56 28.13 -16.02 11.48
C ASP A 56 26.80 -15.40 11.08
N GLY A 57 26.75 -14.07 11.02
CA GLY A 57 25.57 -13.37 10.48
C GLY A 57 25.36 -13.88 9.05
N GLN A 58 24.11 -14.14 8.68
CA GLN A 58 23.77 -14.31 7.27
C GLN A 58 24.39 -13.15 6.50
N ASP A 59 24.98 -13.46 5.34
CA ASP A 59 25.71 -12.45 4.56
C ASP A 59 24.77 -11.28 4.24
N ALA A 60 24.89 -10.18 4.98
CA ALA A 60 24.14 -8.94 4.76
C ALA A 60 24.46 -8.28 3.39
N ASN A 61 25.26 -8.95 2.56
CA ASN A 61 25.75 -8.50 1.26
C ASN A 61 25.33 -9.41 0.10
N ALA A 62 24.39 -10.36 0.28
CA ALA A 62 23.89 -11.09 -0.87
C ALA A 62 23.19 -10.10 -1.80
N ALA A 63 23.67 -10.02 -3.03
CA ALA A 63 23.15 -9.15 -4.07
C ALA A 63 22.54 -9.97 -5.18
N LEU A 64 21.43 -9.49 -5.73
CA LEU A 64 20.82 -10.03 -6.94
C LEU A 64 21.10 -9.10 -8.13
N SER A 65 21.05 -9.67 -9.33
CA SER A 65 21.01 -8.90 -10.56
C SER A 65 19.78 -9.31 -11.38
N LEU A 66 18.95 -8.33 -11.68
CA LEU A 66 17.83 -8.45 -12.61
C LEU A 66 18.28 -8.02 -14.02
N LYS A 67 17.80 -8.73 -15.04
CA LYS A 67 18.00 -8.36 -16.42
C LYS A 67 16.77 -8.74 -17.23
N LEU A 68 16.17 -7.79 -17.94
CA LEU A 68 15.08 -8.04 -18.88
C LEU A 68 15.56 -9.02 -19.98
N VAL A 69 14.85 -10.13 -20.16
CA VAL A 69 15.18 -11.19 -21.14
C VAL A 69 14.08 -11.43 -22.14
N GLY A 70 12.83 -11.10 -21.84
CA GLY A 70 11.69 -11.25 -22.73
C GLY A 70 10.55 -10.32 -22.33
N THR A 71 9.69 -10.01 -23.30
CA THR A 71 8.45 -9.26 -23.09
C THR A 71 7.43 -9.76 -24.10
N THR A 72 6.16 -9.92 -23.71
CA THR A 72 5.07 -10.17 -24.67
C THR A 72 4.97 -8.98 -25.62
N PRO A 73 4.56 -9.20 -26.88
CA PRO A 73 4.33 -8.08 -27.80
C PRO A 73 3.25 -7.13 -27.25
N ALA A 74 3.53 -5.84 -27.19
CA ALA A 74 2.51 -4.83 -26.92
C ALA A 74 1.47 -4.82 -28.05
N ILE A 75 0.20 -4.68 -27.69
CA ILE A 75 -0.94 -4.57 -28.60
C ILE A 75 -1.40 -3.11 -28.54
N ALA A 76 -1.42 -2.43 -29.70
CA ALA A 76 -1.71 -0.99 -29.75
C ALA A 76 -3.11 -0.62 -29.19
N ASP A 77 -4.07 -1.53 -29.31
CA ASP A 77 -5.44 -1.32 -28.81
C ASP A 77 -5.57 -1.60 -27.29
N ASN A 78 -4.49 -2.00 -26.62
CA ASN A 78 -4.41 -2.30 -25.19
C ASN A 78 -3.59 -1.25 -24.41
N PHE A 79 -3.21 -0.15 -25.05
CA PHE A 79 -2.47 0.90 -24.36
C PHE A 79 -3.40 1.65 -23.40
N ASP A 80 -3.04 1.71 -22.11
CA ASP A 80 -3.80 2.37 -21.05
C ASP A 80 -5.26 1.85 -20.92
N GLU A 81 -5.43 0.53 -21.11
CA GLU A 81 -6.74 -0.14 -21.17
C GLU A 81 -6.78 -1.37 -20.22
N SER A 82 -6.01 -1.36 -19.15
CA SER A 82 -5.99 -2.42 -18.12
C SER A 82 -5.87 -3.84 -18.70
N ALA A 83 -4.91 -4.02 -19.62
CA ALA A 83 -4.76 -5.27 -20.37
C ALA A 83 -3.74 -6.26 -19.80
N ALA A 84 -3.01 -5.90 -18.74
CA ALA A 84 -1.98 -6.75 -18.12
C ALA A 84 -1.79 -6.32 -16.64
N GLU A 85 -2.75 -6.66 -15.79
CA GLU A 85 -2.76 -6.27 -14.38
C GLU A 85 -2.09 -7.35 -13.51
N ILE A 86 -2.76 -8.40 -13.14
CA ILE A 86 -2.28 -9.43 -12.22
C ILE A 86 -1.71 -10.62 -12.98
N VAL A 87 -0.58 -11.18 -12.48
CA VAL A 87 0.08 -12.35 -13.06
C VAL A 87 0.20 -13.51 -12.08
N ALA A 88 -0.27 -14.69 -12.47
CA ALA A 88 -0.03 -15.95 -11.78
C ALA A 88 0.82 -16.90 -12.64
N TYR A 89 1.44 -17.91 -12.03
CA TYR A 89 2.32 -18.85 -12.75
C TYR A 89 2.14 -20.28 -12.31
N HIS A 90 2.07 -21.19 -13.30
CA HIS A 90 2.08 -22.63 -13.07
C HIS A 90 3.39 -23.27 -13.58
N ALA A 91 4.18 -23.79 -12.64
CA ALA A 91 5.55 -24.25 -12.90
C ALA A 91 5.62 -25.50 -13.78
N GLU A 92 4.70 -26.46 -13.65
CA GLU A 92 4.76 -27.72 -14.40
C GLU A 92 4.47 -27.52 -15.91
N SER A 93 3.48 -26.67 -16.23
CA SER A 93 3.17 -26.33 -17.63
C SER A 93 4.00 -25.16 -18.18
N LYS A 94 4.79 -24.48 -17.35
CA LYS A 94 5.55 -23.26 -17.70
C LYS A 94 4.65 -22.18 -18.31
N THR A 95 3.52 -21.93 -17.65
CA THR A 95 2.48 -21.04 -18.15
C THR A 95 2.26 -19.92 -17.16
N ALA A 96 2.25 -18.68 -17.62
CA ALA A 96 1.74 -17.55 -16.89
C ALA A 96 0.28 -17.29 -17.29
N PHE A 97 -0.52 -16.84 -16.32
CA PHE A 97 -1.89 -16.39 -16.50
C PHE A 97 -1.92 -14.91 -16.19
N LEU A 98 -2.37 -14.12 -17.14
CA LEU A 98 -2.33 -12.67 -17.11
C LEU A 98 -3.75 -12.12 -17.20
N VAL A 99 -4.15 -11.32 -16.22
CA VAL A 99 -5.44 -10.64 -16.23
C VAL A 99 -5.48 -9.62 -17.37
N ASN A 100 -6.59 -9.60 -18.08
CA ASN A 100 -6.91 -8.63 -19.10
C ASN A 100 -8.34 -8.13 -18.87
N SER A 101 -8.48 -7.11 -18.00
CA SER A 101 -9.77 -6.55 -17.59
C SER A 101 -10.54 -5.99 -18.77
N ASN A 102 -9.88 -5.28 -19.68
CA ASN A 102 -10.48 -4.73 -20.89
C ASN A 102 -11.21 -5.80 -21.72
N SER A 103 -10.65 -7.00 -21.80
CA SER A 103 -11.24 -8.12 -22.55
C SER A 103 -12.14 -9.02 -21.69
N LYS A 104 -12.34 -8.73 -20.41
CA LYS A 104 -13.05 -9.57 -19.42
C LYS A 104 -12.51 -11.02 -19.40
N ALA A 105 -11.19 -11.18 -19.44
CA ALA A 105 -10.54 -12.42 -19.79
C ALA A 105 -9.23 -12.66 -19.02
N VAL A 106 -8.74 -13.90 -19.08
CA VAL A 106 -7.37 -14.26 -18.66
C VAL A 106 -6.60 -14.73 -19.89
N ASP A 107 -5.47 -14.09 -20.18
CA ASP A 107 -4.54 -14.50 -21.21
C ASP A 107 -3.58 -15.58 -20.69
N VAL A 108 -3.49 -16.68 -21.42
CA VAL A 108 -2.62 -17.83 -21.13
C VAL A 108 -1.33 -17.70 -21.91
N VAL A 109 -0.24 -17.41 -21.21
CA VAL A 109 1.07 -17.08 -21.80
C VAL A 109 2.03 -18.26 -21.63
N SER A 110 2.48 -18.87 -22.74
CA SER A 110 3.54 -19.88 -22.69
C SER A 110 4.90 -19.24 -22.42
N LEU A 111 5.61 -19.76 -21.41
CA LEU A 111 6.98 -19.41 -21.05
C LEU A 111 7.97 -20.54 -21.40
N ASP A 112 7.65 -21.45 -22.35
CA ASP A 112 8.60 -22.45 -22.84
C ASP A 112 9.91 -21.81 -23.34
N ASP A 113 9.82 -20.63 -23.92
CA ASP A 113 10.94 -19.75 -24.23
C ASP A 113 10.72 -18.39 -23.54
N VAL A 114 11.33 -18.20 -22.39
CA VAL A 114 11.23 -16.95 -21.60
C VAL A 114 11.74 -15.71 -22.34
N THR A 115 12.49 -15.89 -23.46
CA THR A 115 12.98 -14.77 -24.28
C THR A 115 11.99 -14.37 -25.37
N ALA A 116 10.94 -15.17 -25.57
CA ALA A 116 9.90 -14.95 -26.56
C ALA A 116 8.54 -15.47 -26.04
N PRO A 117 8.00 -14.90 -24.97
CA PRO A 117 6.71 -15.32 -24.40
C PRO A 117 5.57 -15.12 -25.41
N VAL A 118 4.61 -16.05 -25.43
CA VAL A 118 3.52 -16.05 -26.41
C VAL A 118 2.18 -16.32 -25.75
N ILE A 119 1.19 -15.47 -26.00
CA ILE A 119 -0.21 -15.72 -25.64
C ILE A 119 -0.71 -16.87 -26.52
N THR A 120 -1.12 -17.97 -25.91
CA THR A 120 -1.54 -19.21 -26.58
C THR A 120 -3.04 -19.42 -26.56
N LEU A 121 -3.73 -18.84 -25.59
CA LEU A 121 -5.17 -18.92 -25.35
C LEU A 121 -5.61 -17.68 -24.58
N THR A 122 -6.83 -17.23 -24.82
CA THR A 122 -7.53 -16.25 -23.99
C THR A 122 -8.80 -16.91 -23.47
N LEU A 123 -9.01 -16.93 -22.15
CA LEU A 123 -10.16 -17.53 -21.49
C LEU A 123 -11.27 -16.48 -21.37
N ASP A 124 -12.43 -16.74 -21.93
CA ASP A 124 -13.64 -15.93 -21.79
C ASP A 124 -14.31 -16.23 -20.44
N VAL A 125 -13.82 -15.59 -19.38
CA VAL A 125 -14.26 -15.87 -18.01
C VAL A 125 -15.71 -15.48 -17.81
N ALA A 126 -16.13 -14.31 -18.32
CA ALA A 126 -17.50 -13.86 -18.24
C ALA A 126 -18.47 -14.85 -18.91
N GLY A 127 -18.16 -15.24 -20.14
CA GLY A 127 -19.01 -16.19 -20.89
C GLY A 127 -19.10 -17.57 -20.24
N ASP A 128 -18.03 -18.08 -19.64
CA ASP A 128 -18.01 -19.37 -18.95
C ASP A 128 -18.87 -19.35 -17.67
N VAL A 129 -18.74 -18.29 -16.84
CA VAL A 129 -19.51 -18.13 -15.60
C VAL A 129 -20.98 -17.88 -15.88
N GLU A 130 -21.32 -16.96 -16.79
CA GLU A 130 -22.70 -16.67 -17.21
C GLU A 130 -23.39 -17.90 -17.83
N GLY A 131 -22.63 -18.71 -18.56
CA GLY A 131 -23.15 -19.97 -19.13
C GLY A 131 -23.40 -21.07 -18.11
N ALA A 132 -22.73 -21.03 -16.95
CA ALA A 132 -22.80 -22.05 -15.90
C ALA A 132 -23.72 -21.68 -14.73
N VAL A 133 -23.81 -20.41 -14.35
CA VAL A 133 -24.61 -19.89 -13.22
C VAL A 133 -26.00 -19.53 -13.72
N ALA A 134 -27.01 -20.25 -13.25
CA ALA A 134 -28.37 -20.17 -13.78
C ALA A 134 -29.09 -18.83 -13.51
N GLU A 135 -28.62 -18.07 -12.54
CA GLU A 135 -29.12 -16.77 -12.12
C GLU A 135 -28.63 -15.64 -13.01
N LEU A 136 -27.52 -15.84 -13.75
CA LEU A 136 -26.90 -14.84 -14.61
C LEU A 136 -27.43 -14.89 -16.05
N ALA A 137 -27.45 -13.74 -16.68
CA ALA A 137 -27.69 -13.55 -18.11
C ALA A 137 -26.41 -13.04 -18.80
N ALA A 138 -26.35 -13.14 -20.11
CA ALA A 138 -25.23 -12.62 -20.87
C ALA A 138 -25.10 -11.09 -20.71
N GLY A 139 -23.96 -10.64 -20.26
CA GLY A 139 -23.63 -9.24 -19.98
C GLY A 139 -23.90 -8.80 -18.54
N ASP A 140 -24.15 -9.75 -17.62
CA ASP A 140 -24.27 -9.43 -16.19
C ASP A 140 -22.89 -9.32 -15.50
N LEU A 141 -21.80 -9.81 -16.14
CA LEU A 141 -20.46 -9.77 -15.60
C LEU A 141 -19.56 -8.73 -16.31
N GLY A 142 -18.72 -8.10 -15.51
CA GLY A 142 -17.79 -7.03 -15.85
C GLY A 142 -16.36 -7.49 -16.07
N GLY A 143 -15.38 -6.73 -15.57
CA GLY A 143 -13.96 -6.98 -15.67
C GLY A 143 -13.52 -8.23 -14.90
N VAL A 144 -12.37 -8.75 -15.28
CA VAL A 144 -11.59 -9.73 -14.50
C VAL A 144 -10.49 -8.96 -13.79
N ASN A 145 -10.46 -9.04 -12.45
CA ASN A 145 -9.56 -8.20 -11.65
C ASN A 145 -8.35 -8.98 -11.13
N SER A 146 -8.47 -10.29 -10.88
CA SER A 146 -7.37 -11.06 -10.31
C SER A 146 -7.36 -12.52 -10.73
N VAL A 147 -6.17 -13.13 -10.68
CA VAL A 147 -5.95 -14.56 -10.89
C VAL A 147 -4.87 -15.06 -9.92
N ASP A 148 -5.08 -16.25 -9.36
CA ASP A 148 -4.03 -16.97 -8.63
C ASP A 148 -4.07 -18.47 -8.95
N VAL A 149 -2.94 -19.16 -8.71
CA VAL A 149 -2.75 -20.58 -9.05
C VAL A 149 -2.29 -21.38 -7.84
N TYR A 150 -2.98 -22.48 -7.57
CA TYR A 150 -2.54 -23.46 -6.60
C TYR A 150 -2.64 -24.90 -7.14
N GLY A 151 -1.50 -25.61 -7.18
CA GLY A 151 -1.42 -26.92 -7.83
C GLY A 151 -1.83 -26.82 -9.30
N ASP A 152 -2.74 -27.71 -9.73
CA ASP A 152 -3.25 -27.74 -11.11
C ASP A 152 -4.54 -26.92 -11.29
N HIS A 153 -4.82 -26.00 -10.39
CA HIS A 153 -6.04 -25.19 -10.39
C HIS A 153 -5.75 -23.69 -10.34
N MET A 154 -6.67 -22.93 -10.90
CA MET A 154 -6.65 -21.48 -10.95
C MET A 154 -7.96 -20.93 -10.40
N ALA A 155 -7.87 -19.84 -9.62
CA ALA A 155 -8.99 -19.01 -9.21
C ALA A 155 -8.93 -17.67 -9.92
N VAL A 156 -10.07 -17.18 -10.39
CA VAL A 156 -10.18 -15.92 -11.14
C VAL A 156 -11.31 -15.08 -10.53
N ALA A 157 -11.00 -13.86 -10.10
CA ALA A 157 -11.99 -12.90 -9.63
C ALA A 157 -12.61 -12.17 -10.83
N ILE A 158 -13.93 -12.08 -10.85
CA ILE A 158 -14.68 -11.37 -11.89
C ILE A 158 -15.80 -10.55 -11.23
N GLU A 159 -15.84 -9.27 -11.52
CA GLU A 159 -16.86 -8.35 -11.02
C GLU A 159 -18.19 -8.49 -11.76
N ALA A 160 -19.26 -7.92 -11.23
CA ALA A 160 -20.49 -7.71 -11.97
C ALA A 160 -20.34 -6.51 -12.94
N ASP A 161 -21.10 -6.47 -14.03
CA ASP A 161 -21.15 -5.31 -14.96
C ASP A 161 -21.60 -4.02 -14.25
N THR A 162 -22.44 -4.16 -13.22
CA THR A 162 -22.68 -3.14 -12.21
C THR A 162 -21.80 -3.49 -11.01
N LYS A 163 -20.67 -2.84 -10.82
CA LYS A 163 -19.64 -3.15 -9.82
C LYS A 163 -20.18 -3.35 -8.40
N GLN A 164 -21.31 -2.69 -8.05
CA GLN A 164 -21.96 -2.76 -6.74
C GLN A 164 -22.80 -4.03 -6.54
N ASP A 165 -23.00 -4.83 -7.60
CA ASP A 165 -23.68 -6.11 -7.52
C ASP A 165 -22.69 -7.24 -7.16
N THR A 166 -23.23 -8.44 -6.96
CA THR A 166 -22.44 -9.63 -6.57
C THR A 166 -21.52 -10.07 -7.71
N GLY A 167 -20.19 -10.06 -7.46
CA GLY A 167 -19.19 -10.68 -8.31
C GLY A 167 -19.01 -12.16 -8.01
N TYR A 168 -18.09 -12.81 -8.73
CA TYR A 168 -17.86 -14.26 -8.66
C TYR A 168 -16.38 -14.61 -8.64
N ILE A 169 -16.07 -15.79 -8.07
CA ILE A 169 -14.78 -16.44 -8.25
C ILE A 169 -14.99 -17.67 -9.11
N ALA A 170 -14.37 -17.66 -10.29
CA ALA A 170 -14.36 -18.78 -11.22
C ALA A 170 -13.15 -19.68 -10.96
N PHE A 171 -13.37 -21.00 -10.93
CA PHE A 171 -12.29 -21.98 -10.83
C PHE A 171 -12.08 -22.70 -12.16
N TYR A 172 -10.82 -22.84 -12.54
CA TYR A 172 -10.38 -23.54 -13.73
C TYR A 172 -9.28 -24.56 -13.39
N ASN A 173 -9.12 -25.56 -14.24
CA ASN A 173 -7.85 -26.26 -14.32
C ASN A 173 -6.83 -25.39 -15.09
N VAL A 174 -5.54 -25.57 -14.82
CA VAL A 174 -4.47 -24.81 -15.51
C VAL A 174 -4.38 -25.05 -17.03
N ASP A 175 -5.13 -26.02 -17.57
CA ASP A 175 -5.30 -26.23 -19.01
C ASP A 175 -6.41 -25.36 -19.63
N GLY A 176 -7.04 -24.50 -18.83
CA GLY A 176 -8.14 -23.60 -19.23
C GLY A 176 -9.53 -24.25 -19.16
N THR A 177 -9.65 -25.48 -18.63
CA THR A 177 -10.97 -26.12 -18.47
C THR A 177 -11.71 -25.53 -17.26
N TYR A 178 -12.86 -24.92 -17.49
CA TYR A 178 -13.76 -24.42 -16.43
C TYR A 178 -14.23 -25.55 -15.49
N VAL A 179 -14.23 -25.28 -14.20
CA VAL A 179 -14.65 -26.22 -13.14
C VAL A 179 -15.95 -25.79 -12.48
N SER A 180 -15.98 -24.60 -11.90
CA SER A 180 -17.13 -24.07 -11.16
C SER A 180 -16.97 -22.56 -10.93
N ALA A 181 -18.03 -21.91 -10.42
CA ALA A 181 -17.94 -20.57 -9.84
C ALA A 181 -18.72 -20.48 -8.54
N VAL A 182 -18.29 -19.60 -7.64
CA VAL A 182 -18.98 -19.26 -6.38
C VAL A 182 -19.16 -17.76 -6.30
N ALA A 183 -20.28 -17.32 -5.71
CA ALA A 183 -20.54 -15.92 -5.48
C ALA A 183 -19.56 -15.33 -4.45
N ALA A 184 -19.10 -14.11 -4.68
CA ALA A 184 -18.24 -13.32 -3.81
C ALA A 184 -19.00 -12.11 -3.23
N GLY A 185 -18.31 -11.02 -2.88
CA GLY A 185 -18.91 -9.72 -2.55
C GLY A 185 -19.12 -8.85 -3.80
N ALA A 186 -19.39 -7.56 -3.58
CA ALA A 186 -19.38 -6.54 -4.63
C ALA A 186 -17.93 -6.18 -4.95
N LEU A 187 -17.60 -6.02 -6.21
CA LEU A 187 -16.26 -5.69 -6.72
C LEU A 187 -15.18 -6.61 -6.08
N PRO A 188 -15.16 -7.93 -6.43
CA PRO A 188 -14.07 -8.80 -6.00
C PRO A 188 -12.81 -8.38 -6.75
N ASP A 189 -11.86 -7.86 -6.02
CA ASP A 189 -10.58 -7.39 -6.53
C ASP A 189 -9.53 -8.50 -6.44
N LYS A 190 -8.75 -8.63 -5.39
CA LYS A 190 -7.71 -9.65 -5.27
C LYS A 190 -8.23 -11.00 -4.79
N VAL A 191 -7.90 -12.08 -5.54
CA VAL A 191 -8.03 -13.46 -5.08
C VAL A 191 -6.66 -14.07 -4.82
N GLY A 192 -6.51 -14.81 -3.72
CA GLY A 192 -5.28 -15.56 -3.41
C GLY A 192 -5.57 -16.90 -2.76
N PHE A 193 -4.73 -17.90 -2.98
CA PHE A 193 -4.79 -19.18 -2.27
C PHE A 193 -3.96 -19.14 -0.98
N SER A 194 -4.53 -19.68 0.10
CA SER A 194 -3.73 -19.93 1.31
C SER A 194 -2.56 -20.88 1.01
N PRO A 195 -1.39 -20.71 1.67
CA PRO A 195 -0.19 -21.53 1.40
C PRO A 195 -0.41 -23.04 1.52
N ASP A 196 -1.39 -23.47 2.34
CA ASP A 196 -1.75 -24.87 2.49
C ASP A 196 -2.82 -25.37 1.50
N GLY A 197 -3.32 -24.48 0.63
CA GLY A 197 -4.30 -24.75 -0.43
C GLY A 197 -5.69 -25.16 0.06
N LYS A 198 -6.05 -24.83 1.31
CA LYS A 198 -7.38 -25.12 1.83
C LYS A 198 -8.40 -24.06 1.47
N TYR A 199 -7.96 -22.83 1.36
CA TYR A 199 -8.81 -21.67 1.12
C TYR A 199 -8.37 -20.92 -0.12
N ALA A 200 -9.33 -20.40 -0.88
CA ALA A 200 -9.16 -19.23 -1.71
C ALA A 200 -9.81 -18.06 -0.96
N VAL A 201 -9.12 -16.91 -0.89
CA VAL A 201 -9.59 -15.73 -0.14
C VAL A 201 -9.66 -14.56 -1.09
N VAL A 202 -10.72 -13.77 -0.96
CA VAL A 202 -11.02 -12.69 -1.89
C VAL A 202 -11.25 -11.40 -1.11
N ALA A 203 -10.56 -10.35 -1.47
CA ALA A 203 -10.90 -8.98 -1.11
C ALA A 203 -12.05 -8.54 -2.01
N ASN A 204 -13.15 -8.07 -1.42
CA ASN A 204 -14.26 -7.48 -2.16
C ASN A 204 -14.35 -6.04 -1.71
N GLU A 205 -13.97 -5.15 -2.56
CA GLU A 205 -13.80 -3.73 -2.26
C GLU A 205 -15.11 -3.10 -1.82
N GLY A 206 -16.20 -3.31 -2.59
CA GLY A 206 -17.48 -2.75 -2.25
C GLY A 206 -17.57 -1.25 -2.51
N GLU A 207 -16.83 -0.77 -3.50
CA GLU A 207 -16.77 0.63 -3.87
C GLU A 207 -18.15 1.19 -4.27
N PRO A 208 -18.49 2.45 -3.91
CA PRO A 208 -19.71 3.09 -4.37
C PRO A 208 -19.69 3.33 -5.89
N ASN A 209 -20.87 3.56 -6.46
CA ASN A 209 -20.98 3.94 -7.86
C ASN A 209 -20.67 5.42 -8.09
N ASP A 210 -20.40 5.80 -9.34
CA ASP A 210 -19.92 7.12 -9.77
C ASP A 210 -20.72 8.31 -9.20
N ASP A 211 -22.05 8.20 -9.09
CA ASP A 211 -22.93 9.24 -8.52
C ASP A 211 -23.15 9.10 -7.01
N TYR A 212 -22.46 8.16 -6.36
CA TYR A 212 -22.55 7.86 -4.92
C TYR A 212 -23.98 7.54 -4.43
N SER A 213 -24.80 6.94 -5.29
CA SER A 213 -26.19 6.58 -4.97
C SER A 213 -26.34 5.14 -4.48
N ASN A 214 -25.37 4.28 -4.75
CA ASN A 214 -25.29 2.89 -4.32
C ASN A 214 -23.88 2.61 -3.75
N ASP A 215 -23.82 2.28 -2.47
CA ASP A 215 -22.59 2.12 -1.69
C ASP A 215 -22.69 0.80 -0.90
N PRO A 216 -22.22 -0.32 -1.46
CA PRO A 216 -22.25 -1.61 -0.79
C PRO A 216 -21.23 -1.68 0.37
N GLU A 217 -21.32 -2.71 1.20
CA GLU A 217 -20.33 -2.96 2.25
C GLU A 217 -19.14 -3.71 1.65
N GLY A 218 -17.90 -3.28 1.96
CA GLY A 218 -16.70 -4.07 1.71
C GLY A 218 -16.69 -5.37 2.53
N SER A 219 -16.01 -6.39 2.06
CA SER A 219 -15.97 -7.69 2.73
C SER A 219 -14.81 -8.56 2.27
N ILE A 220 -14.53 -9.63 3.04
CA ILE A 220 -13.59 -10.69 2.65
C ILE A 220 -14.38 -11.98 2.42
N THR A 221 -14.27 -12.59 1.24
CA THR A 221 -14.87 -13.90 0.98
C THR A 221 -13.84 -15.00 1.20
N VAL A 222 -14.09 -15.89 2.17
CA VAL A 222 -13.27 -17.08 2.46
C VAL A 222 -13.94 -18.30 1.82
N ILE A 223 -13.26 -18.94 0.87
CA ILE A 223 -13.78 -20.06 0.10
C ILE A 223 -13.04 -21.33 0.52
N ASP A 224 -13.73 -22.28 1.15
CA ASP A 224 -13.17 -23.61 1.48
C ASP A 224 -13.14 -24.48 0.22
N VAL A 225 -11.95 -24.76 -0.29
CA VAL A 225 -11.68 -25.62 -1.44
C VAL A 225 -11.11 -26.99 -1.04
N SER A 226 -10.99 -27.29 0.26
CA SER A 226 -10.40 -28.54 0.77
C SER A 226 -11.19 -29.79 0.38
N GLY A 227 -12.48 -29.65 0.05
CA GLY A 227 -13.35 -30.71 -0.46
C GLY A 227 -13.26 -30.95 -1.96
N GLY A 228 -12.60 -30.07 -2.69
CA GLY A 228 -12.52 -30.01 -4.15
C GLY A 228 -13.13 -28.73 -4.71
N PHE A 229 -12.62 -28.26 -5.82
CA PHE A 229 -13.03 -27.00 -6.46
C PHE A 229 -14.46 -27.06 -7.04
N ASP A 230 -14.96 -28.23 -7.37
CA ASP A 230 -16.32 -28.46 -7.87
C ASP A 230 -17.41 -28.42 -6.76
N VAL A 231 -16.98 -28.39 -5.51
CA VAL A 231 -17.85 -28.34 -4.32
C VAL A 231 -17.43 -27.24 -3.34
N ALA A 232 -16.69 -26.24 -3.81
CA ALA A 232 -16.23 -25.13 -3.03
C ALA A 232 -17.37 -24.37 -2.35
N THR A 233 -17.13 -23.87 -1.13
CA THR A 233 -18.14 -23.14 -0.35
C THR A 233 -17.60 -21.83 0.17
N ALA A 234 -18.30 -20.72 -0.14
CA ALA A 234 -17.94 -19.37 0.27
C ALA A 234 -18.59 -19.00 1.62
N THR A 235 -17.85 -18.27 2.43
CA THR A 235 -18.32 -17.63 3.66
C THR A 235 -17.80 -16.20 3.68
N THR A 236 -18.69 -15.23 3.92
CA THR A 236 -18.32 -13.81 3.99
C THR A 236 -17.86 -13.45 5.41
N ALA A 237 -16.67 -12.89 5.53
CA ALA A 237 -16.18 -12.20 6.72
C ALA A 237 -16.45 -10.70 6.52
N ASP A 238 -17.49 -10.18 7.17
CA ASP A 238 -17.95 -8.80 7.04
C ASP A 238 -17.32 -7.85 8.08
N PHE A 239 -17.52 -6.56 7.89
CA PHE A 239 -17.07 -5.51 8.80
C PHE A 239 -18.18 -4.95 9.71
N GLN A 240 -19.38 -5.51 9.71
CA GLN A 240 -20.53 -4.99 10.45
C GLN A 240 -20.30 -4.94 11.97
N ALA A 241 -19.43 -5.81 12.50
CA ALA A 241 -19.05 -5.79 13.91
C ALA A 241 -18.33 -4.50 14.33
N PHE A 242 -17.78 -3.73 13.39
CA PHE A 242 -17.07 -2.46 13.60
C PHE A 242 -17.98 -1.24 13.44
N ASN A 243 -19.21 -1.40 12.96
CA ASN A 243 -20.18 -0.33 12.86
C ASN A 243 -20.51 0.27 14.24
N ALA A 244 -21.04 1.49 14.26
CA ALA A 244 -21.44 2.18 15.48
C ALA A 244 -22.39 1.32 16.35
N GLY A 245 -21.93 0.96 17.55
CA GLY A 245 -22.64 0.06 18.46
C GLY A 245 -22.39 -1.42 18.20
N GLY A 246 -21.52 -1.78 17.28
CA GLY A 246 -21.02 -3.14 17.05
C GLY A 246 -20.19 -3.70 18.21
N SER A 247 -19.75 -4.93 18.07
CA SER A 247 -19.02 -5.67 19.14
C SER A 247 -17.50 -5.46 19.09
N LYS A 248 -16.96 -4.93 17.99
CA LYS A 248 -15.53 -4.66 17.76
C LYS A 248 -15.29 -3.17 17.62
N SER A 249 -14.03 -2.77 17.72
CA SER A 249 -13.58 -1.38 17.52
C SER A 249 -12.36 -1.37 16.61
N LEU A 250 -12.25 -0.34 15.79
CA LEU A 250 -11.05 -0.05 15.02
C LEU A 250 -9.85 0.18 15.96
N THR A 251 -8.66 -0.23 15.56
CA THR A 251 -7.43 -0.13 16.36
C THR A 251 -6.47 0.84 15.68
N GLY A 252 -6.02 1.87 16.38
CA GLY A 252 -5.14 2.89 15.81
C GLY A 252 -5.88 3.90 14.92
N PRO A 253 -5.16 4.67 14.11
CA PRO A 253 -5.72 5.74 13.29
C PRO A 253 -6.22 5.20 11.94
N VAL A 254 -7.31 4.47 11.95
CA VAL A 254 -8.03 4.07 10.73
C VAL A 254 -8.78 5.28 10.21
N ARG A 255 -8.59 5.62 8.94
CA ARG A 255 -9.33 6.71 8.29
C ARG A 255 -10.73 6.22 7.91
N ILE A 256 -11.75 6.97 8.29
CA ILE A 256 -13.16 6.76 7.92
C ILE A 256 -13.64 8.08 7.33
N SER A 257 -13.81 8.15 6.02
CA SER A 257 -14.01 9.38 5.27
C SER A 257 -15.24 9.37 4.37
N ALA A 258 -15.75 8.19 4.02
CA ALA A 258 -16.82 8.05 3.03
C ALA A 258 -18.11 8.80 3.40
N LYS A 259 -18.79 9.34 2.38
CA LYS A 259 -19.98 10.20 2.50
C LYS A 259 -21.14 9.47 3.15
N ALA A 260 -21.44 9.81 4.40
CA ALA A 260 -22.58 9.26 5.15
C ALA A 260 -22.61 7.73 5.28
N ALA A 261 -21.49 7.05 5.03
CA ALA A 261 -21.35 5.60 5.07
C ALA A 261 -21.31 5.07 6.52
N SER A 262 -21.66 3.80 6.67
CA SER A 262 -21.29 3.03 7.87
C SER A 262 -19.81 2.67 7.82
N VAL A 263 -19.22 2.23 8.92
CA VAL A 263 -17.82 1.76 8.92
C VAL A 263 -17.64 0.59 7.94
N ALA A 264 -18.61 -0.31 7.84
CA ALA A 264 -18.52 -1.45 6.93
C ALA A 264 -18.62 -1.08 5.45
N GLN A 265 -19.23 0.05 5.11
CA GLN A 265 -19.27 0.60 3.75
C GLN A 265 -17.99 1.38 3.41
N ASP A 266 -17.37 2.02 4.39
CA ASP A 266 -16.14 2.79 4.21
C ASP A 266 -14.88 1.89 4.14
N LEU A 267 -14.92 0.67 4.70
CA LEU A 267 -13.79 -0.25 4.69
C LEU A 267 -13.77 -1.03 3.38
N GLU A 268 -12.87 -0.66 2.48
CA GLU A 268 -12.72 -1.19 1.12
C GLU A 268 -11.44 -2.05 1.04
N PRO A 269 -11.59 -3.42 1.10
CA PRO A 269 -10.43 -4.31 1.00
C PRO A 269 -10.04 -4.55 -0.46
N GLU A 270 -8.74 -4.44 -0.75
CA GLU A 270 -8.16 -4.55 -2.08
C GLU A 270 -7.24 -5.76 -2.22
N PHE A 271 -6.13 -5.82 -1.52
CA PHE A 271 -5.13 -6.87 -1.68
C PHE A 271 -5.15 -7.91 -0.55
N ILE A 272 -4.61 -9.13 -0.80
CA ILE A 272 -4.57 -10.24 0.18
C ILE A 272 -3.16 -10.81 0.30
N ALA A 273 -2.68 -10.97 1.53
CA ALA A 273 -1.51 -11.77 1.86
C ALA A 273 -1.82 -12.78 2.98
N PHE A 274 -0.94 -13.75 3.18
CA PHE A 274 -1.17 -14.85 4.12
C PHE A 274 -0.04 -15.04 5.12
N SER A 275 -0.38 -15.52 6.32
CA SER A 275 0.62 -16.12 7.21
C SER A 275 1.16 -17.42 6.60
N GLU A 276 2.44 -17.75 6.87
CA GLU A 276 3.10 -18.95 6.32
C GLU A 276 2.36 -20.26 6.66
N ASP A 277 1.68 -20.31 7.83
CA ASP A 277 0.90 -21.46 8.26
C ASP A 277 -0.50 -21.56 7.63
N GLY A 278 -0.90 -20.58 6.82
CA GLY A 278 -2.20 -20.52 6.15
C GLY A 278 -3.41 -20.38 7.10
N ALA A 279 -3.19 -19.91 8.34
CA ALA A 279 -4.27 -19.74 9.30
C ALA A 279 -4.89 -18.34 9.27
N THR A 280 -4.13 -17.34 8.85
CA THR A 280 -4.51 -15.92 8.85
C THR A 280 -4.34 -15.35 7.46
N ALA A 281 -5.34 -14.58 7.00
CA ALA A 281 -5.18 -13.66 5.89
C ALA A 281 -5.10 -12.22 6.42
N PHE A 282 -4.36 -11.41 5.69
CA PHE A 282 -4.28 -9.97 5.85
C PHE A 282 -4.88 -9.34 4.61
N ALA A 283 -5.62 -8.24 4.75
CA ALA A 283 -6.12 -7.48 3.62
C ALA A 283 -5.74 -6.00 3.78
N THR A 284 -5.24 -5.37 2.73
CA THR A 284 -5.10 -3.91 2.69
C THR A 284 -6.47 -3.25 2.62
N LEU A 285 -6.58 -2.08 3.20
CA LEU A 285 -7.70 -1.16 3.17
C LEU A 285 -7.04 0.19 2.84
N GLN A 286 -6.79 0.42 1.55
CA GLN A 286 -5.86 1.45 1.09
C GLN A 286 -6.27 2.84 1.55
N GLU A 287 -7.45 3.34 1.16
CA GLU A 287 -7.90 4.69 1.50
C GLU A 287 -8.21 4.85 2.99
N ASN A 288 -8.46 3.72 3.69
CA ASN A 288 -8.58 3.73 5.14
C ASN A 288 -7.23 3.78 5.87
N ASN A 289 -6.11 3.67 5.15
CA ASN A 289 -4.76 3.60 5.69
C ASN A 289 -4.64 2.54 6.79
N ALA A 290 -5.11 1.31 6.49
CA ALA A 290 -5.28 0.25 7.46
C ALA A 290 -5.04 -1.16 6.86
N VAL A 291 -4.96 -2.16 7.76
CA VAL A 291 -4.90 -3.58 7.40
C VAL A 291 -5.95 -4.35 8.22
N ALA A 292 -6.76 -5.16 7.55
CA ALA A 292 -7.65 -6.12 8.19
C ALA A 292 -6.94 -7.46 8.44
N ILE A 293 -7.21 -8.08 9.59
CA ILE A 293 -6.67 -9.39 9.99
C ILE A 293 -7.83 -10.38 10.08
N VAL A 294 -7.78 -11.46 9.31
CA VAL A 294 -8.86 -12.43 9.14
C VAL A 294 -8.42 -13.82 9.60
N ASP A 295 -9.19 -14.44 10.49
CA ASP A 295 -9.03 -15.86 10.84
C ASP A 295 -9.77 -16.71 9.79
N LEU A 296 -9.03 -17.52 9.04
CA LEU A 296 -9.58 -18.27 7.91
C LEU A 296 -10.48 -19.43 8.35
N ALA A 297 -10.23 -20.03 9.52
CA ALA A 297 -11.02 -21.15 10.00
C ALA A 297 -12.44 -20.74 10.43
N SER A 298 -12.60 -19.55 10.97
CA SER A 298 -13.89 -18.99 11.36
C SER A 298 -14.52 -18.08 10.31
N ALA A 299 -13.74 -17.68 9.30
CA ALA A 299 -14.09 -16.64 8.33
C ALA A 299 -14.55 -15.35 9.05
N GLU A 300 -13.73 -14.82 9.95
CA GLU A 300 -14.06 -13.66 10.77
C GLU A 300 -12.95 -12.60 10.71
N VAL A 301 -13.30 -11.35 10.46
CA VAL A 301 -12.37 -10.20 10.59
C VAL A 301 -12.10 -10.00 12.08
N MET A 302 -10.90 -10.33 12.52
CA MET A 302 -10.49 -10.24 13.93
C MET A 302 -10.19 -8.83 14.38
N THR A 303 -9.54 -8.06 13.52
CA THR A 303 -9.03 -6.71 13.81
C THR A 303 -8.94 -5.91 12.53
N VAL A 304 -9.23 -4.62 12.61
CA VAL A 304 -8.85 -3.60 11.62
C VAL A 304 -7.84 -2.68 12.31
N LEU A 305 -6.65 -2.59 11.75
CA LEU A 305 -5.49 -1.91 12.32
C LEU A 305 -5.06 -0.74 11.42
N GLY A 306 -5.25 0.51 11.90
CA GLY A 306 -4.66 1.69 11.28
C GLY A 306 -3.15 1.70 11.43
N ILE A 307 -2.44 1.92 10.36
CA ILE A 307 -0.98 1.76 10.27
C ILE A 307 -0.19 3.04 10.56
N GLY A 308 -0.87 4.17 10.80
CA GLY A 308 -0.23 5.42 11.19
C GLY A 308 0.25 6.26 10.01
N PHE A 309 1.27 7.11 10.24
CA PHE A 309 1.67 8.13 9.28
C PHE A 309 3.20 8.26 9.25
N LYS A 310 3.74 8.59 8.08
CA LYS A 310 5.15 8.90 7.87
C LYS A 310 5.39 10.40 8.08
N ASP A 311 6.38 10.74 8.89
CA ASP A 311 6.77 12.13 9.16
C ASP A 311 7.87 12.57 8.17
N TYR A 312 7.52 13.42 7.21
CA TYR A 312 8.46 13.96 6.22
C TYR A 312 9.39 15.05 6.78
N GLY A 313 9.15 15.49 8.00
CA GLY A 313 10.07 16.38 8.73
C GLY A 313 11.30 15.67 9.29
N LEU A 314 11.32 14.35 9.29
CA LEU A 314 12.46 13.57 9.78
C LEU A 314 13.54 13.41 8.70
N PRO A 315 14.84 13.48 9.07
CA PRO A 315 15.93 13.21 8.14
C PRO A 315 15.82 11.79 7.55
N GLY A 316 15.96 11.70 6.23
CA GLY A 316 15.82 10.45 5.48
C GLY A 316 14.41 10.20 4.92
N ASN A 317 13.48 11.14 5.17
CA ASN A 317 12.12 11.10 4.64
C ASN A 317 11.83 12.32 3.74
N GLU A 318 12.87 12.91 3.14
CA GLU A 318 12.73 14.04 2.23
C GLU A 318 11.89 13.63 1.02
N ILE A 319 11.07 14.55 0.50
CA ILE A 319 10.28 14.38 -0.72
C ILE A 319 10.47 15.55 -1.67
N ASP A 320 10.30 15.33 -2.95
CA ASP A 320 10.05 16.37 -3.93
C ASP A 320 8.53 16.65 -3.98
N ALA A 321 8.14 17.86 -3.61
CA ALA A 321 6.72 18.21 -3.42
C ALA A 321 6.16 19.09 -4.54
N SER A 322 6.96 19.38 -5.59
CA SER A 322 6.56 20.34 -6.61
C SER A 322 7.12 20.01 -7.98
N ASN A 323 6.27 20.05 -8.98
CA ASN A 323 6.67 20.03 -10.39
C ASN A 323 6.89 21.43 -10.98
N LYS A 324 7.09 22.46 -10.15
CA LYS A 324 7.27 23.87 -10.57
C LYS A 324 8.51 24.54 -9.97
N ASP A 325 9.35 23.80 -9.30
CA ASP A 325 10.59 24.31 -8.68
C ASP A 325 11.83 24.15 -9.57
N GLY A 326 11.70 23.47 -10.71
CA GLY A 326 12.71 23.39 -11.76
C GLY A 326 13.46 22.08 -11.85
N GLY A 327 12.92 21.02 -11.28
CA GLY A 327 13.42 19.63 -11.31
C GLY A 327 13.71 19.11 -9.92
N VAL A 328 14.45 18.03 -9.81
CA VAL A 328 14.67 17.30 -8.54
C VAL A 328 15.03 18.20 -7.36
N ASN A 329 14.17 18.26 -6.37
CA ASN A 329 14.36 19.07 -5.17
C ASN A 329 13.83 18.37 -3.90
N LEU A 330 14.53 17.36 -3.44
CA LEU A 330 14.17 16.61 -2.21
C LEU A 330 14.38 17.47 -0.96
N GLU A 331 13.32 17.84 -0.28
CA GLU A 331 13.34 18.65 0.94
C GLU A 331 12.57 17.98 2.09
N SER A 332 12.96 18.31 3.34
CA SER A 332 12.20 17.91 4.53
C SER A 332 11.07 18.91 4.77
N TRP A 333 9.84 18.41 4.82
CA TRP A 333 8.65 19.20 5.11
C TRP A 333 8.00 18.75 6.41
N SER A 334 7.57 19.69 7.26
CA SER A 334 6.84 19.37 8.50
C SER A 334 5.38 19.02 8.21
N ILE A 335 5.18 17.98 7.41
CA ILE A 335 3.89 17.38 7.04
C ILE A 335 4.00 15.87 7.17
N PHE A 336 2.89 15.16 7.03
CA PHE A 336 2.82 13.71 7.10
C PHE A 336 2.38 13.12 5.76
N GLY A 337 2.79 11.85 5.50
CA GLY A 337 2.22 11.00 4.47
C GLY A 337 1.39 9.89 5.12
N THR A 338 0.25 9.56 4.56
CA THR A 338 -0.42 8.28 4.82
C THR A 338 0.40 7.17 4.18
N TYR A 339 0.34 5.95 4.71
CA TYR A 339 0.98 4.82 4.02
C TYR A 339 0.12 4.36 2.85
N MET A 340 -1.17 4.15 3.07
CA MET A 340 -2.15 3.74 2.05
C MET A 340 -1.56 2.69 1.10
N PRO A 341 -1.22 1.49 1.61
CA PRO A 341 -0.61 0.47 0.79
C PRO A 341 -1.63 -0.16 -0.15
N ASP A 342 -1.25 -0.35 -1.39
CA ASP A 342 -1.93 -1.23 -2.32
C ASP A 342 -1.36 -2.64 -2.20
N GLY A 343 -0.42 -3.04 -3.04
CA GLY A 343 0.18 -4.37 -3.00
C GLY A 343 1.03 -4.64 -1.76
N PHE A 344 0.91 -5.83 -1.20
CA PHE A 344 1.73 -6.26 -0.08
C PHE A 344 1.92 -7.77 -0.04
N ASP A 345 2.95 -8.22 0.68
CA ASP A 345 3.23 -9.63 0.89
C ASP A 345 3.70 -9.88 2.32
N ALA A 346 3.74 -11.13 2.74
CA ALA A 346 4.08 -11.54 4.09
C ALA A 346 5.22 -12.56 4.12
N TYR A 347 6.07 -12.47 5.14
CA TYR A 347 7.12 -13.47 5.38
C TYR A 347 7.35 -13.68 6.87
N GLU A 348 7.98 -14.81 7.22
CA GLU A 348 8.26 -15.13 8.61
C GLU A 348 9.77 -15.09 8.90
N VAL A 349 10.14 -14.43 10.02
CA VAL A 349 11.49 -14.48 10.57
C VAL A 349 11.43 -14.85 12.04
N ASN A 350 12.04 -15.97 12.42
CA ASN A 350 12.11 -16.45 13.80
C ASN A 350 10.75 -16.60 14.50
N GLY A 351 9.70 -16.99 13.78
CA GLY A 351 8.35 -17.18 14.31
C GLY A 351 7.56 -15.87 14.47
N THR A 352 7.98 -14.80 13.83
CA THR A 352 7.23 -13.54 13.71
C THR A 352 6.90 -13.30 12.25
N THR A 353 5.62 -13.09 11.96
CA THR A 353 5.16 -12.69 10.63
C THR A 353 5.38 -11.19 10.45
N TYR A 354 5.96 -10.81 9.33
CA TYR A 354 6.15 -9.45 8.88
C TYR A 354 5.34 -9.22 7.60
N LEU A 355 4.71 -8.06 7.49
CA LEU A 355 4.12 -7.58 6.25
C LEU A 355 5.10 -6.61 5.59
N VAL A 356 5.18 -6.66 4.27
CA VAL A 356 5.94 -5.72 3.44
C VAL A 356 4.94 -5.04 2.52
N THR A 357 4.78 -3.73 2.66
CA THR A 357 3.78 -2.94 1.94
C THR A 357 4.44 -2.03 0.92
N ALA A 358 3.91 -1.99 -0.28
CA ALA A 358 4.15 -0.94 -1.27
C ALA A 358 3.17 0.21 -0.96
N ASN A 359 3.69 1.40 -0.68
CA ASN A 359 2.87 2.49 -0.13
C ASN A 359 2.59 3.52 -1.23
N GLU A 360 1.71 3.18 -2.10
CA GLU A 360 1.30 3.97 -3.27
C GLU A 360 0.55 5.23 -2.83
N GLY A 361 -0.58 5.01 -2.18
CA GLY A 361 -1.53 6.04 -1.76
C GLY A 361 -2.58 6.33 -2.80
N ASP A 362 -3.85 6.27 -2.42
CA ASP A 362 -4.93 6.70 -3.28
C ASP A 362 -5.94 7.62 -2.62
N GLY A 363 -6.60 8.46 -3.42
CA GLY A 363 -7.63 9.40 -3.02
C GLY A 363 -8.96 9.00 -3.62
N ARG A 364 -10.01 9.02 -2.80
CA ARG A 364 -11.35 8.73 -3.28
C ARG A 364 -11.88 9.85 -4.15
N GLU A 365 -12.21 9.49 -5.39
CA GLU A 365 -12.81 10.37 -6.37
C GLU A 365 -13.95 9.65 -7.06
N TYR A 366 -15.21 10.17 -6.91
CA TYR A 366 -16.39 9.62 -7.58
C TYR A 366 -16.96 10.64 -8.52
N VAL A 367 -16.96 10.31 -9.81
CA VAL A 367 -17.22 11.22 -10.92
C VAL A 367 -18.18 10.58 -11.91
N SER A 368 -19.23 11.28 -12.29
CA SER A 368 -20.13 10.89 -13.37
C SER A 368 -20.02 11.84 -14.55
N ASP A 369 -20.38 11.38 -15.74
CA ASP A 369 -20.48 12.24 -16.93
C ASP A 369 -21.60 13.28 -16.79
N ALA A 370 -21.34 14.53 -17.20
CA ALA A 370 -22.35 15.55 -17.32
C ALA A 370 -22.16 16.42 -18.57
N ASP A 371 -23.28 16.89 -19.17
CA ASP A 371 -23.22 17.76 -20.35
C ASP A 371 -22.78 19.20 -20.00
N ASP A 372 -23.11 19.68 -18.79
CA ASP A 372 -22.78 21.00 -18.27
C ASP A 372 -22.99 21.10 -16.75
N GLU A 373 -22.60 22.24 -16.14
CA GLU A 373 -22.75 22.52 -14.70
C GLU A 373 -24.20 22.39 -14.19
N ALA A 374 -25.19 22.69 -15.03
CA ALA A 374 -26.60 22.57 -14.63
C ALA A 374 -27.07 21.11 -14.61
N ASP A 375 -26.53 20.29 -15.51
CA ASP A 375 -26.77 18.85 -15.54
C ASP A 375 -26.08 18.19 -14.34
N CYS A 376 -24.82 18.49 -14.06
CA CYS A 376 -24.10 18.02 -12.88
C CYS A 376 -24.84 18.38 -11.58
N THR A 377 -25.28 19.63 -11.43
CA THR A 377 -26.08 20.04 -10.27
C THR A 377 -27.39 19.24 -10.17
N ALA A 378 -28.04 18.91 -11.31
CA ALA A 378 -29.24 18.12 -11.31
C ALA A 378 -29.04 16.66 -10.92
N GLN A 379 -27.84 16.11 -11.18
CA GLN A 379 -27.41 14.79 -10.75
C GLN A 379 -27.01 14.76 -9.25
N GLY A 380 -26.79 15.92 -8.63
CA GLY A 380 -26.43 16.04 -7.21
C GLY A 380 -24.91 16.23 -6.98
N GLY A 381 -24.14 16.40 -8.05
CA GLY A 381 -22.73 16.74 -7.96
C GLY A 381 -22.52 18.18 -7.50
N PHE A 382 -21.30 18.47 -7.08
CA PHE A 382 -20.93 19.75 -6.48
C PHE A 382 -19.90 20.52 -7.32
N LEU A 383 -19.20 19.86 -8.23
CA LEU A 383 -18.22 20.46 -9.13
C LEU A 383 -18.45 19.88 -10.54
N PHE A 384 -18.36 20.74 -11.55
CA PHE A 384 -18.31 20.33 -12.95
C PHE A 384 -17.00 20.85 -13.56
N ASP A 385 -16.20 19.96 -14.15
CA ASP A 385 -14.97 20.30 -14.86
C ASP A 385 -14.82 19.44 -16.11
N ASP A 386 -14.77 20.05 -17.27
CA ASP A 386 -14.51 19.50 -18.62
C ASP A 386 -15.33 18.24 -19.02
N GLY A 387 -16.53 18.08 -18.49
CA GLY A 387 -17.41 16.93 -18.74
C GLY A 387 -17.63 16.07 -17.50
N ASP A 388 -16.80 16.23 -16.49
CA ASP A 388 -16.83 15.49 -15.24
C ASP A 388 -17.70 16.17 -14.20
N CYS A 389 -18.56 15.39 -13.54
CA CYS A 389 -19.40 15.80 -12.44
C CYS A 389 -18.99 15.10 -11.16
N PHE A 390 -18.36 15.83 -10.24
CA PHE A 390 -17.85 15.30 -9.00
C PHE A 390 -18.94 15.16 -7.93
N HIS A 391 -19.06 13.95 -7.38
CA HIS A 391 -19.98 13.62 -6.28
C HIS A 391 -19.25 13.41 -4.95
N TYR A 392 -17.97 13.05 -5.01
CA TYR A 392 -17.05 12.94 -3.90
C TYR A 392 -15.64 13.24 -4.38
N LEU A 393 -14.86 13.95 -3.55
CA LEU A 393 -13.43 14.23 -3.78
C LEU A 393 -12.79 14.54 -2.43
N ASP A 394 -11.77 13.79 -2.04
CA ASP A 394 -11.13 13.95 -0.74
C ASP A 394 -9.74 14.60 -0.80
N GLU A 395 -9.33 15.02 -1.97
CA GLU A 395 -8.04 15.71 -2.19
C GLU A 395 -8.21 17.20 -2.49
N ILE A 396 -7.18 17.98 -2.15
CA ILE A 396 -7.05 19.38 -2.55
C ILE A 396 -5.57 19.76 -2.65
N ARG A 397 -5.21 20.65 -3.57
CA ARG A 397 -3.86 21.22 -3.61
C ARG A 397 -3.69 22.28 -2.53
N VAL A 398 -2.55 22.28 -1.85
CA VAL A 398 -2.25 23.23 -0.75
C VAL A 398 -2.42 24.68 -1.15
N LYS A 399 -2.11 25.06 -2.41
CA LYS A 399 -2.28 26.42 -2.94
C LYS A 399 -3.76 26.87 -3.04
N ASP A 400 -4.69 25.90 -3.10
CA ASP A 400 -6.12 26.15 -3.28
C ASP A 400 -6.85 26.28 -1.94
N LEU A 401 -6.20 26.00 -0.82
CA LEU A 401 -6.68 26.29 0.52
C LEU A 401 -6.52 27.77 0.87
N ASP A 402 -7.56 28.40 1.45
CA ASP A 402 -7.47 29.78 1.92
C ASP A 402 -6.52 29.91 3.12
N ALA A 403 -5.75 30.98 3.18
CA ALA A 403 -4.79 31.21 4.25
C ALA A 403 -5.41 31.21 5.66
N SER A 404 -6.71 31.45 5.80
CA SER A 404 -7.43 31.36 7.09
C SER A 404 -7.70 29.94 7.55
N GLN A 405 -7.49 28.94 6.69
CA GLN A 405 -7.67 27.51 7.00
C GLN A 405 -6.42 26.87 7.63
N PHE A 406 -5.41 27.65 7.95
CA PHE A 406 -4.22 27.13 8.61
C PHE A 406 -4.05 27.76 10.00
N THR A 407 -3.69 26.93 11.00
CA THR A 407 -3.31 27.46 12.29
C THR A 407 -2.02 28.28 12.20
N ALA A 408 -1.88 29.27 13.08
CA ALA A 408 -0.65 30.07 13.13
C ALA A 408 0.60 29.21 13.43
N ASP A 409 0.44 28.11 14.16
CA ASP A 409 1.52 27.19 14.49
C ASP A 409 1.94 26.37 13.27
N LEU A 410 1.00 25.92 12.42
CA LEU A 410 1.32 25.24 11.16
C LEU A 410 2.05 26.18 10.20
N VAL A 411 1.56 27.41 10.00
CA VAL A 411 2.24 28.42 9.18
C VAL A 411 3.66 28.73 9.71
N ALA A 412 3.85 28.74 11.03
CA ALA A 412 5.18 28.94 11.62
C ALA A 412 6.11 27.72 11.39
N LYS A 413 5.58 26.50 11.36
CA LYS A 413 6.36 25.27 11.03
C LYS A 413 6.78 25.24 9.57
N LEU A 414 5.87 25.57 8.64
CA LEU A 414 6.07 25.42 7.19
C LEU A 414 6.75 26.63 6.53
N GLY A 415 6.67 27.83 7.15
CA GLY A 415 7.12 29.09 6.56
C GLY A 415 5.96 29.84 5.89
N ALA A 416 6.10 31.18 5.78
CA ALA A 416 5.00 32.03 5.32
C ALA A 416 4.67 31.88 3.81
N ASP A 417 5.55 31.25 3.06
CA ASP A 417 5.51 31.06 1.61
C ASP A 417 5.35 29.58 1.19
N PHE A 418 4.91 28.71 2.13
CA PHE A 418 4.76 27.28 1.85
C PHE A 418 3.72 26.97 0.77
N GLN A 419 2.74 27.86 0.55
CA GLN A 419 1.72 27.74 -0.51
C GLN A 419 2.22 28.17 -1.89
N ASP A 420 3.46 28.67 -2.03
CA ASP A 420 4.04 28.96 -3.33
C ASP A 420 4.16 27.67 -4.16
N GLN A 421 3.96 27.77 -5.48
CA GLN A 421 3.90 26.58 -6.35
C GLN A 421 5.24 25.85 -6.49
N ASP A 422 6.35 26.53 -6.21
CA ASP A 422 7.69 25.96 -6.13
C ASP A 422 8.04 25.38 -4.75
N LYS A 423 7.02 25.18 -3.90
CA LYS A 423 7.09 24.57 -2.58
C LYS A 423 5.99 23.52 -2.41
N LEU A 424 5.24 23.58 -1.29
CA LEU A 424 4.11 22.68 -1.05
C LEU A 424 2.83 23.06 -1.82
N GLY A 425 2.77 24.26 -2.44
CA GLY A 425 1.53 24.76 -3.04
C GLY A 425 0.89 23.82 -4.06
N ARG A 426 1.70 23.06 -4.78
CA ARG A 426 1.20 22.09 -5.77
C ARG A 426 0.80 20.75 -5.17
N LEU A 427 1.36 20.36 -4.02
CA LEU A 427 1.13 19.06 -3.41
C LEU A 427 -0.35 18.86 -3.10
N LYS A 428 -0.89 17.69 -3.44
CA LYS A 428 -2.22 17.23 -3.04
C LYS A 428 -2.20 16.77 -1.58
N VAL A 429 -3.21 17.17 -0.82
CA VAL A 429 -3.35 16.80 0.59
C VAL A 429 -4.76 16.30 0.87
N ILE A 430 -4.88 15.45 1.88
CA ILE A 430 -6.12 14.85 2.35
C ILE A 430 -6.95 15.89 3.10
N THR A 431 -8.21 16.04 2.72
CA THR A 431 -9.07 17.13 3.21
C THR A 431 -9.67 16.89 4.59
N ASP A 432 -9.78 15.65 5.05
CA ASP A 432 -10.40 15.25 6.31
C ASP A 432 -9.41 14.92 7.44
N LEU A 433 -8.10 14.98 7.16
CA LEU A 433 -7.04 14.76 8.16
C LEU A 433 -6.36 16.08 8.56
N GLY A 434 -5.79 16.11 9.78
CA GLY A 434 -5.01 17.24 10.28
C GLY A 434 -5.82 18.46 10.71
N LEU A 435 -7.11 18.31 10.89
CA LEU A 435 -8.00 19.41 11.33
C LEU A 435 -7.89 19.64 12.83
N GLU A 436 -7.82 20.91 13.26
CA GLU A 436 -7.83 21.32 14.67
C GLU A 436 -9.09 20.83 15.41
N ASP A 437 -10.24 20.85 14.74
CA ASP A 437 -11.51 20.29 15.23
C ASP A 437 -12.28 19.65 14.08
N ALA A 438 -12.05 18.36 13.84
CA ALA A 438 -12.73 17.61 12.79
C ALA A 438 -14.27 17.60 12.96
N SER A 439 -14.80 17.75 14.19
CA SER A 439 -16.24 17.79 14.44
C SER A 439 -16.88 19.11 14.00
N ALA A 440 -16.10 20.19 13.88
CA ALA A 440 -16.55 21.48 13.36
C ALA A 440 -16.51 21.51 11.82
N CYS A 441 -15.80 20.57 11.19
CA CYS A 441 -15.61 20.46 9.76
C CYS A 441 -16.11 19.11 9.25
N ALA A 442 -17.43 18.96 9.15
CA ALA A 442 -18.06 17.70 8.73
C ALA A 442 -18.47 17.68 7.24
N THR A 443 -17.91 18.58 6.42
CA THR A 443 -18.41 18.79 5.05
C THR A 443 -18.17 17.56 4.16
N LEU A 444 -16.98 16.98 4.16
CA LEU A 444 -16.65 15.82 3.33
C LEU A 444 -17.58 14.63 3.65
N ALA A 445 -17.66 14.23 4.91
CA ALA A 445 -18.50 13.12 5.36
C ALA A 445 -20.01 13.30 5.12
N THR A 446 -20.47 14.54 4.87
CA THR A 446 -21.90 14.84 4.69
C THR A 446 -22.29 15.19 3.26
N THR A 447 -21.39 15.76 2.49
CA THR A 447 -21.66 16.29 1.14
C THR A 447 -20.76 15.71 0.05
N GLY A 448 -19.66 15.05 0.40
CA GLY A 448 -18.63 14.63 -0.55
C GLY A 448 -17.75 15.76 -1.07
N GLN A 449 -17.92 16.98 -0.55
CA GLN A 449 -17.12 18.15 -0.98
C GLN A 449 -15.86 18.30 -0.15
N PRO A 450 -14.72 18.65 -0.74
CA PRO A 450 -13.55 19.09 0.02
C PRO A 450 -13.87 20.33 0.86
N ILE A 451 -13.03 20.60 1.84
CA ILE A 451 -13.24 21.63 2.85
C ILE A 451 -13.33 23.05 2.27
N ALA A 452 -12.63 23.29 1.16
CA ALA A 452 -12.75 24.52 0.38
C ALA A 452 -12.34 24.26 -1.06
N PHE A 453 -13.14 24.74 -2.00
CA PHE A 453 -12.71 24.87 -3.40
C PHE A 453 -11.99 26.18 -3.62
N PRO A 454 -11.11 26.26 -4.64
CA PRO A 454 -10.63 27.51 -5.16
C PRO A 454 -11.85 28.41 -5.47
N ASP A 455 -11.81 29.66 -4.99
CA ASP A 455 -12.86 30.68 -5.21
C ASP A 455 -14.15 30.57 -4.35
N GLU A 456 -14.28 29.55 -3.46
CA GLU A 456 -15.38 29.48 -2.51
C GLU A 456 -15.05 30.10 -1.15
N THR A 457 -16.09 30.46 -0.40
CA THR A 457 -15.91 30.94 0.98
C THR A 457 -15.49 29.76 1.86
N PRO A 458 -14.33 29.83 2.55
CA PRO A 458 -13.87 28.76 3.44
C PRO A 458 -14.94 28.33 4.42
N VAL A 459 -15.13 27.03 4.61
CA VAL A 459 -16.08 26.49 5.56
C VAL A 459 -15.62 26.84 6.97
N ALA A 460 -16.48 27.48 7.74
CA ALA A 460 -16.15 27.92 9.09
C ALA A 460 -15.83 26.70 9.99
N GLY A 461 -14.70 26.74 10.68
CA GLY A 461 -14.25 25.68 11.57
C GLY A 461 -13.35 24.62 10.89
N CYS A 462 -13.18 24.68 9.59
CA CYS A 462 -12.22 23.80 8.87
C CYS A 462 -10.84 24.44 8.86
N VAL A 463 -10.04 24.19 9.89
CA VAL A 463 -8.70 24.75 10.08
C VAL A 463 -7.71 23.62 10.29
N TYR A 464 -6.63 23.58 9.50
CA TYR A 464 -5.58 22.56 9.57
C TYR A 464 -4.53 22.94 10.62
N GLU A 465 -4.18 22.00 11.48
CA GLU A 465 -3.03 22.06 12.38
C GLU A 465 -1.84 21.24 11.88
N ASP A 466 -2.09 20.26 11.00
CA ASP A 466 -1.09 19.49 10.25
C ASP A 466 -1.63 19.20 8.84
N LEU A 467 -0.75 18.85 7.88
CA LEU A 467 -1.13 18.44 6.53
C LEU A 467 -0.71 16.98 6.31
N TYR A 468 -1.55 16.25 5.57
CA TYR A 468 -1.34 14.85 5.21
C TYR A 468 -1.43 14.68 3.70
N SER A 469 -0.39 14.13 3.06
CA SER A 469 -0.41 13.74 1.66
C SER A 469 -0.82 12.27 1.50
N PHE A 470 -1.20 11.90 0.29
CA PHE A 470 -1.49 10.53 -0.10
C PHE A 470 -0.20 9.76 -0.34
N GLY A 471 -0.17 8.49 0.10
CA GLY A 471 0.97 7.61 -0.02
C GLY A 471 2.18 8.04 0.81
N SER A 472 3.17 7.18 0.89
CA SER A 472 4.41 7.52 1.60
C SER A 472 5.65 7.41 0.72
N ARG A 473 5.50 7.14 -0.58
CA ARG A 473 6.58 7.08 -1.58
C ARG A 473 7.70 6.11 -1.21
N SER A 474 7.33 5.03 -0.48
CA SER A 474 8.27 4.07 0.11
C SER A 474 7.65 2.70 0.22
N PHE A 475 8.47 1.70 0.55
CA PHE A 475 7.94 0.45 1.11
C PHE A 475 8.24 0.39 2.60
N THR A 476 7.38 -0.35 3.33
CA THR A 476 7.49 -0.47 4.79
C THR A 476 7.43 -1.93 5.23
N ILE A 477 8.20 -2.31 6.24
CA ILE A 477 8.13 -3.62 6.89
C ILE A 477 7.48 -3.48 8.25
N TRP A 478 6.41 -4.24 8.48
CA TRP A 478 5.59 -4.19 9.69
C TRP A 478 5.74 -5.48 10.50
N ASP A 479 5.91 -5.37 11.81
CA ASP A 479 5.80 -6.49 12.75
C ASP A 479 4.31 -6.68 13.13
N THR A 480 3.70 -7.76 12.66
CA THR A 480 2.28 -8.04 12.89
C THR A 480 1.95 -8.24 14.37
N SER A 481 2.91 -8.69 15.19
CA SER A 481 2.70 -8.90 16.62
C SER A 481 2.56 -7.59 17.42
N THR A 482 3.12 -6.49 16.90
CA THR A 482 3.10 -5.17 17.52
C THR A 482 2.26 -4.15 16.74
N GLY A 483 1.97 -4.42 15.47
CA GLY A 483 1.31 -3.48 14.55
C GLY A 483 2.16 -2.25 14.26
N ARG A 484 3.49 -2.36 14.34
CA ARG A 484 4.40 -1.21 14.17
C ARG A 484 5.37 -1.43 13.03
N PRO A 485 5.76 -0.35 12.32
CA PRO A 485 6.82 -0.43 11.35
C PRO A 485 8.15 -0.75 12.05
N VAL A 486 8.94 -1.62 11.47
CA VAL A 486 10.30 -1.95 11.91
C VAL A 486 11.35 -1.43 10.93
N PHE A 487 10.95 -1.14 9.70
CA PHE A 487 11.75 -0.51 8.67
C PHE A 487 10.84 0.27 7.72
N ASP A 488 11.31 1.38 7.20
CA ASP A 488 10.73 2.13 6.07
C ASP A 488 11.87 2.59 5.17
N SER A 489 11.70 2.52 3.84
CA SER A 489 12.75 2.91 2.88
C SER A 489 13.01 4.42 2.81
N GLY A 490 12.23 5.22 3.52
CA GLY A 490 12.43 6.66 3.60
C GLY A 490 12.27 7.36 2.25
N SER A 491 13.27 8.15 1.88
CA SER A 491 13.38 8.85 0.58
C SER A 491 14.14 8.05 -0.48
N ASP A 492 14.39 6.74 -0.25
CA ASP A 492 15.26 5.97 -1.14
C ASP A 492 14.74 5.92 -2.57
N PHE A 493 13.43 5.75 -2.78
CA PHE A 493 12.87 5.61 -4.12
C PHE A 493 13.07 6.88 -4.94
N GLU A 494 12.72 8.04 -4.41
CA GLU A 494 12.94 9.31 -5.10
C GLU A 494 14.44 9.60 -5.27
N ARG A 495 15.26 9.36 -4.25
CA ARG A 495 16.71 9.59 -4.32
C ARG A 495 17.40 8.71 -5.36
N ILE A 496 17.00 7.42 -5.46
CA ILE A 496 17.59 6.47 -6.41
C ILE A 496 17.13 6.77 -7.83
N THR A 497 15.83 6.99 -8.04
CA THR A 497 15.27 7.33 -9.36
C THR A 497 15.84 8.66 -9.86
N ALA A 498 15.95 9.69 -9.02
CA ALA A 498 16.61 10.96 -9.36
C ALA A 498 18.07 10.76 -9.80
N GLN A 499 18.82 9.88 -9.11
CA GLN A 499 20.21 9.59 -9.48
C GLN A 499 20.33 8.84 -10.80
N GLN A 500 19.41 7.91 -11.09
CA GLN A 500 19.50 7.03 -12.25
C GLN A 500 18.83 7.61 -13.50
N LEU A 501 17.70 8.29 -13.34
CA LEU A 501 16.88 8.76 -14.45
C LEU A 501 17.12 10.26 -14.77
N GLY A 502 17.66 11.02 -13.82
CA GLY A 502 18.00 12.43 -14.04
C GLY A 502 16.79 13.27 -14.43
N ALA A 503 16.73 13.73 -15.68
CA ALA A 503 15.64 14.59 -16.15
C ALA A 503 14.27 13.90 -16.28
N SER A 504 14.22 12.57 -16.22
CA SER A 504 12.99 11.78 -16.25
C SER A 504 12.55 11.28 -14.87
N PHE A 505 13.12 11.85 -13.80
CA PHE A 505 12.71 11.63 -12.43
C PHE A 505 11.22 11.95 -12.25
N ASN A 506 10.49 11.09 -11.53
CA ASN A 506 9.05 11.24 -11.30
C ASN A 506 8.21 11.52 -12.56
N ALA A 507 8.59 10.92 -13.71
CA ALA A 507 7.73 10.90 -14.89
C ALA A 507 6.46 10.07 -14.65
N SER A 508 5.36 10.41 -15.31
CA SER A 508 4.11 9.63 -15.29
C SER A 508 4.25 8.34 -16.11
N ASN A 509 3.31 7.38 -15.95
CA ASN A 509 3.27 6.14 -16.73
C ASN A 509 2.93 6.37 -18.22
N ASP A 510 2.18 7.44 -18.52
CA ASP A 510 1.71 7.84 -19.86
C ASP A 510 2.54 8.94 -20.53
N SER A 511 3.52 9.50 -19.82
CA SER A 511 4.36 10.61 -20.29
C SER A 511 5.82 10.45 -19.85
N ASN A 512 6.77 10.87 -20.69
CA ASN A 512 8.19 10.93 -20.35
C ASN A 512 8.63 12.31 -19.79
N ASP A 513 7.67 13.21 -19.55
CA ASP A 513 7.95 14.48 -18.91
C ASP A 513 8.37 14.26 -17.46
N GLY A 514 9.61 14.61 -17.13
CA GLY A 514 10.11 14.43 -15.77
C GLY A 514 9.50 15.43 -14.80
N ASP A 515 9.55 15.08 -13.51
CA ASP A 515 9.03 15.88 -12.40
C ASP A 515 7.49 16.00 -12.35
N ASP A 516 6.79 15.30 -13.24
CA ASP A 516 5.35 15.43 -13.40
C ASP A 516 4.57 14.93 -12.19
N ARG A 517 5.05 13.85 -11.57
CA ARG A 517 4.39 13.22 -10.39
C ARG A 517 4.88 13.75 -9.03
N SER A 518 5.85 14.69 -9.00
CA SER A 518 6.41 15.22 -7.74
C SER A 518 5.37 15.95 -6.89
N ASP A 519 4.43 16.64 -7.51
CA ASP A 519 3.34 17.37 -6.85
C ASP A 519 2.10 16.50 -6.53
N ASP A 520 2.24 15.20 -6.71
CA ASP A 520 1.21 14.19 -6.40
C ASP A 520 1.80 13.09 -5.49
N LYS A 521 1.81 11.85 -5.89
CA LYS A 521 2.24 10.71 -5.09
C LYS A 521 3.70 10.27 -5.39
N GLY A 522 4.39 10.90 -6.35
CA GLY A 522 5.79 10.64 -6.70
C GLY A 522 5.99 9.36 -7.52
N PRO A 523 6.89 8.42 -7.12
CA PRO A 523 7.20 7.21 -7.88
C PRO A 523 6.10 6.15 -7.85
N GLU A 524 5.18 6.23 -6.91
CA GLU A 524 4.04 5.33 -6.69
C GLU A 524 4.46 3.85 -6.64
N PRO A 525 4.93 3.38 -5.46
CA PRO A 525 5.20 1.96 -5.26
C PRO A 525 3.89 1.18 -5.22
N GLU A 526 3.69 0.30 -6.18
CA GLU A 526 2.46 -0.42 -6.47
C GLU A 526 2.44 -1.81 -5.83
N ALA A 527 3.18 -2.72 -6.38
CA ALA A 527 3.22 -4.11 -5.94
C ALA A 527 4.52 -4.48 -5.24
N VAL A 528 4.45 -5.53 -4.43
CA VAL A 528 5.63 -6.17 -3.83
C VAL A 528 5.51 -7.69 -3.84
N GLU A 529 6.55 -8.37 -4.25
CA GLU A 529 6.72 -9.83 -4.14
C GLU A 529 7.94 -10.14 -3.29
N ILE A 530 7.82 -11.13 -2.43
CA ILE A 530 8.91 -11.60 -1.55
C ILE A 530 9.41 -12.96 -2.01
N ALA A 531 10.72 -13.09 -2.18
CA ALA A 531 11.31 -14.40 -2.48
C ALA A 531 12.56 -14.67 -1.66
N THR A 532 12.73 -15.94 -1.26
CA THR A 532 13.95 -16.40 -0.60
C THR A 532 14.85 -17.11 -1.61
N VAL A 533 16.04 -16.57 -1.80
CA VAL A 533 17.06 -17.07 -2.73
C VAL A 533 18.33 -17.37 -1.94
N ASP A 534 18.77 -18.64 -1.94
CA ASP A 534 19.96 -19.13 -1.23
C ASP A 534 20.02 -18.68 0.24
N GLY A 535 18.87 -18.73 0.92
CA GLY A 535 18.72 -18.38 2.34
C GLY A 535 18.66 -16.88 2.64
N ASN A 536 18.67 -16.02 1.63
CA ASN A 536 18.41 -14.58 1.77
C ASN A 536 17.02 -14.25 1.24
N THR A 537 16.30 -13.38 1.95
CA THR A 537 14.97 -12.93 1.55
C THR A 537 15.06 -11.55 0.89
N PHE A 538 14.40 -11.42 -0.25
CA PHE A 538 14.38 -10.20 -1.05
C PHE A 538 12.94 -9.73 -1.25
N ALA A 539 12.76 -8.41 -1.27
CA ALA A 539 11.56 -7.75 -1.74
C ALA A 539 11.82 -7.15 -3.12
N PHE A 540 10.89 -7.38 -4.04
CA PHE A 540 10.84 -6.78 -5.37
C PHE A 540 9.64 -5.82 -5.36
N VAL A 541 9.89 -4.52 -5.47
CA VAL A 541 8.86 -3.49 -5.38
C VAL A 541 8.73 -2.82 -6.74
N ALA A 542 7.57 -2.93 -7.37
CA ALA A 542 7.25 -2.24 -8.62
C ALA A 542 6.94 -0.76 -8.36
N LEU A 543 7.31 0.10 -9.29
CA LEU A 543 6.98 1.52 -9.28
C LEU A 543 6.09 1.82 -10.49
N GLU A 544 4.82 2.12 -10.27
CA GLU A 544 3.83 2.25 -11.33
C GLU A 544 4.15 3.41 -12.29
N ARG A 545 4.28 4.62 -11.76
CA ARG A 545 4.35 5.83 -12.61
C ARG A 545 5.68 5.98 -13.33
N VAL A 546 6.76 6.01 -12.61
CA VAL A 546 8.08 6.17 -13.23
C VAL A 546 8.58 4.89 -13.87
N GLY A 547 8.02 3.75 -13.47
CA GLY A 547 8.34 2.42 -13.95
C GLY A 547 9.51 1.76 -13.25
N GLY A 548 9.68 0.46 -13.54
CA GLY A 548 10.78 -0.36 -13.06
C GLY A 548 10.56 -1.02 -11.71
N VAL A 549 11.60 -1.73 -11.25
CA VAL A 549 11.55 -2.56 -10.04
C VAL A 549 12.72 -2.21 -9.12
N MET A 550 12.40 -1.88 -7.86
CA MET A 550 13.36 -1.76 -6.76
C MET A 550 13.56 -3.12 -6.08
N VAL A 551 14.79 -3.47 -5.77
CA VAL A 551 15.14 -4.72 -5.07
C VAL A 551 15.83 -4.40 -3.76
N TYR A 552 15.33 -5.00 -2.68
CA TYR A 552 15.92 -4.91 -1.35
C TYR A 552 16.17 -6.29 -0.74
N ASN A 553 17.30 -6.47 -0.05
CA ASN A 553 17.49 -7.61 0.82
C ASN A 553 16.82 -7.31 2.17
N ILE A 554 15.80 -8.09 2.50
CA ILE A 554 14.99 -7.96 3.71
C ILE A 554 15.17 -9.12 4.70
N SER A 555 16.26 -9.90 4.57
CA SER A 555 16.56 -11.01 5.48
C SER A 555 16.60 -10.57 6.95
N ASN A 556 16.98 -9.33 7.20
CA ASN A 556 16.81 -8.67 8.49
C ASN A 556 15.69 -7.61 8.38
N PRO A 557 14.49 -7.88 8.89
CA PRO A 557 13.36 -6.97 8.76
C PRO A 557 13.58 -5.58 9.36
N GLN A 558 14.53 -5.43 10.30
CA GLN A 558 14.87 -4.14 10.93
C GLN A 558 15.97 -3.37 10.19
N ASN A 559 16.58 -3.96 9.17
CA ASN A 559 17.68 -3.34 8.44
C ASN A 559 17.72 -3.86 7.00
N ALA A 560 16.67 -3.57 6.25
CA ALA A 560 16.65 -3.86 4.82
C ALA A 560 17.73 -3.06 4.09
N THR A 561 18.31 -3.64 3.05
CA THR A 561 19.39 -3.00 2.29
C THR A 561 19.07 -3.00 0.80
N TYR A 562 19.23 -1.83 0.18
CA TYR A 562 19.08 -1.67 -1.26
C TYR A 562 20.05 -2.55 -2.04
N VAL A 563 19.54 -3.22 -3.09
CA VAL A 563 20.31 -4.09 -3.97
C VAL A 563 20.41 -3.50 -5.37
N GLN A 564 19.29 -3.21 -6.01
CA GLN A 564 19.23 -2.75 -7.40
C GLN A 564 17.92 -1.98 -7.66
N TYR A 565 17.99 -1.02 -8.59
CA TYR A 565 16.84 -0.54 -9.35
C TYR A 565 17.07 -0.86 -10.82
N ILE A 566 16.06 -1.41 -11.49
CA ILE A 566 16.06 -1.65 -12.93
C ILE A 566 14.81 -1.04 -13.55
N ASN A 567 15.00 -0.24 -14.59
CA ASN A 567 13.90 0.32 -15.38
C ASN A 567 14.29 0.22 -16.86
N PRO A 568 13.63 -0.62 -17.66
CA PRO A 568 13.92 -0.79 -19.07
C PRO A 568 13.18 0.18 -19.98
N ARG A 569 12.37 1.11 -19.43
CA ARG A 569 11.63 2.13 -20.17
C ARG A 569 12.58 3.02 -20.97
N ASP A 570 12.22 3.34 -22.21
CA ASP A 570 12.94 4.30 -23.06
C ASP A 570 12.33 5.70 -22.91
N PHE A 571 12.94 6.52 -22.07
CA PHE A 571 12.54 7.89 -21.82
C PHE A 571 12.87 8.86 -22.98
N THR A 572 13.38 8.37 -24.12
CA THR A 572 13.64 9.22 -25.29
C THR A 572 12.49 9.24 -26.30
N VAL A 573 11.45 8.48 -26.05
CA VAL A 573 10.22 8.46 -26.84
C VAL A 573 9.40 9.72 -26.54
N ASP A 574 9.08 10.50 -27.58
CA ASP A 574 8.41 11.80 -27.41
C ASP A 574 6.90 11.67 -27.12
N ASP A 575 6.24 10.65 -27.65
CA ASP A 575 4.79 10.42 -27.50
C ASP A 575 4.57 8.95 -27.13
N VAL A 576 4.46 8.72 -25.84
CA VAL A 576 4.38 7.36 -25.27
C VAL A 576 3.09 6.66 -25.71
N ALA A 577 1.97 7.37 -25.78
CA ALA A 577 0.69 6.82 -26.20
C ALA A 577 0.67 6.35 -27.66
N VAL A 578 1.33 7.11 -28.55
CA VAL A 578 1.42 6.77 -29.98
C VAL A 578 2.53 5.77 -30.26
N GLU A 579 3.61 5.80 -29.49
CA GLU A 579 4.82 5.02 -29.69
C GLU A 579 5.04 3.99 -28.56
N ALA A 580 3.98 3.49 -27.93
CA ALA A 580 4.01 2.58 -26.79
C ALA A 580 4.93 1.36 -27.01
N ASN A 581 4.92 0.79 -28.22
CA ASN A 581 5.80 -0.31 -28.60
C ASN A 581 7.31 0.04 -28.55
N LEU A 582 7.68 1.30 -28.52
CA LEU A 582 9.06 1.78 -28.45
C LEU A 582 9.44 2.22 -27.03
N ALA A 583 8.48 2.67 -26.24
CA ALA A 583 8.72 3.16 -24.88
C ALA A 583 9.11 2.02 -23.91
N GLY A 584 8.81 0.77 -24.25
CA GLY A 584 9.07 -0.40 -23.39
C GLY A 584 7.96 -0.67 -22.39
N PRO A 585 8.23 -1.40 -21.30
CA PRO A 585 7.26 -1.68 -20.23
C PRO A 585 6.84 -0.40 -19.50
N LEU A 586 5.52 -0.21 -19.32
CA LEU A 586 4.91 0.97 -18.70
C LEU A 586 3.82 0.54 -17.72
N GLY A 587 3.74 1.20 -16.56
CA GLY A 587 2.78 0.89 -15.51
C GLY A 587 2.98 -0.53 -14.96
N PRO A 588 4.09 -0.83 -14.25
CA PRO A 588 4.21 -2.12 -13.56
C PRO A 588 3.17 -2.23 -12.45
N GLU A 589 2.26 -3.21 -12.58
CA GLU A 589 1.10 -3.42 -11.72
C GLU A 589 1.31 -4.58 -10.73
N ASP A 590 1.79 -5.73 -11.21
CA ASP A 590 2.06 -6.89 -10.34
C ASP A 590 3.42 -7.51 -10.65
N VAL A 591 3.98 -8.18 -9.65
CA VAL A 591 5.27 -8.86 -9.71
C VAL A 591 5.17 -10.28 -9.18
N LYS A 592 5.76 -11.26 -9.90
CA LYS A 592 5.78 -12.66 -9.49
C LYS A 592 7.14 -13.29 -9.64
N PHE A 593 7.74 -13.73 -8.54
CA PHE A 593 8.99 -14.50 -8.59
C PHE A 593 8.73 -15.96 -8.92
N ILE A 594 9.48 -16.50 -9.90
CA ILE A 594 9.31 -17.88 -10.34
C ILE A 594 10.66 -18.60 -10.45
N THR A 595 10.61 -19.94 -10.36
CA THR A 595 11.72 -20.81 -10.72
C THR A 595 11.29 -21.74 -11.86
N GLN A 596 12.02 -21.75 -12.96
CA GLN A 596 11.77 -22.60 -14.12
C GLN A 596 13.07 -23.28 -14.58
N ASP A 597 13.06 -24.61 -14.69
CA ASP A 597 14.23 -25.43 -15.11
C ASP A 597 15.49 -25.20 -14.24
N GLY A 598 15.35 -24.71 -13.02
CA GLY A 598 16.43 -24.39 -12.10
C GLY A 598 17.01 -22.99 -12.25
N GLU A 599 16.49 -22.19 -13.16
CA GLU A 599 16.77 -20.76 -13.30
C GLU A 599 15.67 -19.94 -12.65
N MET A 600 16.01 -18.73 -12.19
CA MET A 600 15.10 -17.83 -11.48
C MET A 600 14.70 -16.67 -12.39
N TYR A 601 13.43 -16.29 -12.32
CA TYR A 601 12.89 -15.17 -13.06
C TYR A 601 11.95 -14.35 -12.20
N LEU A 602 11.80 -13.07 -12.55
CA LEU A 602 10.74 -12.20 -12.07
C LEU A 602 9.84 -11.86 -13.26
N LEU A 603 8.57 -12.16 -13.15
CA LEU A 603 7.52 -11.72 -14.05
C LEU A 603 7.01 -10.36 -13.55
N VAL A 604 6.75 -9.45 -14.46
CA VAL A 604 6.18 -8.13 -14.15
C VAL A 604 5.09 -7.86 -15.18
N SER A 605 3.86 -7.76 -14.75
CA SER A 605 2.76 -7.25 -15.55
C SER A 605 2.84 -5.74 -15.65
N ASN A 606 2.51 -5.19 -16.80
CA ASN A 606 2.63 -3.76 -17.06
C ASN A 606 1.32 -3.31 -17.69
N GLU A 607 0.47 -2.72 -16.87
CA GLU A 607 -0.91 -2.35 -17.19
C GLU A 607 -0.99 -1.41 -18.40
N VAL A 608 -0.28 -0.29 -18.34
CA VAL A 608 -0.35 0.76 -19.36
C VAL A 608 0.17 0.29 -20.72
N SER A 609 1.25 -0.50 -20.76
CA SER A 609 1.74 -1.09 -22.02
C SER A 609 1.03 -2.36 -22.44
N GLY A 610 0.17 -2.95 -21.59
CA GLY A 610 -0.52 -4.23 -21.83
C GLY A 610 0.45 -5.39 -22.04
N THR A 611 1.57 -5.45 -21.28
CA THR A 611 2.65 -6.41 -21.53
C THR A 611 3.06 -7.18 -20.28
N LEU A 612 3.53 -8.43 -20.47
CA LEU A 612 4.23 -9.21 -19.46
C LEU A 612 5.74 -9.16 -19.72
N SER A 613 6.50 -8.61 -18.80
CA SER A 613 7.96 -8.55 -18.83
C SER A 613 8.58 -9.67 -18.01
N ILE A 614 9.68 -10.27 -18.51
CA ILE A 614 10.39 -11.36 -17.86
C ILE A 614 11.83 -10.93 -17.58
N TYR A 615 12.22 -10.92 -16.33
CA TYR A 615 13.60 -10.64 -15.92
C TYR A 615 14.26 -11.92 -15.42
N SER A 616 15.47 -12.21 -15.90
CA SER A 616 16.30 -13.23 -15.26
C SER A 616 16.84 -12.69 -13.93
N VAL A 617 16.85 -13.55 -12.90
CA VAL A 617 17.35 -13.24 -11.57
C VAL A 617 18.63 -14.05 -11.34
N THR A 618 19.73 -13.38 -11.00
CA THR A 618 21.03 -14.04 -10.77
C THR A 618 21.60 -13.59 -9.43
N LEU A 619 21.94 -14.54 -8.55
CA LEU A 619 22.66 -14.25 -7.32
C LEU A 619 24.12 -13.90 -7.66
N LEU A 620 24.65 -12.79 -7.08
CA LEU A 620 26.01 -12.25 -7.33
C LEU A 620 27.00 -12.65 -6.23
#